data_23682f174e2710a269410440b6c12528
#
_entry.id   23682f174e2710a269410440b6c12528
#
_cell.length_a   1.000
_cell.length_b   1.000
_cell.length_c   1.000
_cell.angle_alpha   90.00
_cell.angle_beta   90.00
_cell.angle_gamma   90.00
#
_symmetry.space_group_name_H-M   'P 1'
#
loop_
_entity.id
_entity.type
_entity.pdbx_description
1 polymer ?
#
loop_
_entity_poly.entity_id
_entity_poly.type
_entity_poly.pdbx_seq_one_letter_code
_entity_poly.pdbx_strand_id
1 'polypeptide(L)'
;MAQRRYWFICVACCFLHFAVSLAAQTLQIVTADGVSRTLTAAQIAGSPHVTVSVKDHDVAAQFEGVPLATLLAGAGVQLGDKLRGPRLTEVLMVDAADHYQVVFALAEIDPAFATREIILADKRDGKPLDAKEGPFRIVAPGDKRPARWVRQVTGLRVSAVK
;
A
#
# COMPACT_ATOMS: atom_id res chain seq x y z
N MET A 1 50.91 17.46 56.60
CA MET A 1 51.05 17.24 55.15
C MET A 1 49.97 16.23 54.69
N ALA A 2 48.85 16.71 54.13
CA ALA A 2 47.72 15.88 53.74
C ALA A 2 47.67 15.79 52.19
N GLN A 3 47.89 14.63 51.66
CA GLN A 3 47.73 14.39 50.24
C GLN A 3 46.28 14.02 49.95
N ARG A 4 45.57 14.89 49.22
CA ARG A 4 44.21 14.64 48.63
C ARG A 4 44.38 13.84 47.36
N ARG A 5 43.92 12.59 47.37
CA ARG A 5 43.80 11.74 46.18
C ARG A 5 42.47 12.08 45.48
N TYR A 6 42.56 12.70 44.32
CA TYR A 6 41.39 12.89 43.43
C TYR A 6 41.10 11.59 42.67
N TRP A 7 39.93 11.04 42.93
CA TRP A 7 39.42 9.88 42.21
C TRP A 7 38.63 10.39 41.02
N PHE A 8 39.20 10.29 39.81
CA PHE A 8 38.49 10.54 38.56
C PHE A 8 37.58 9.35 38.25
N ILE A 9 36.28 9.51 38.46
CA ILE A 9 35.26 8.56 37.97
C ILE A 9 35.05 8.87 36.50
N CYS A 10 35.58 8.01 35.64
CA CYS A 10 35.35 8.02 34.21
C CYS A 10 33.95 7.39 33.95
N VAL A 11 32.92 8.23 33.83
CA VAL A 11 31.61 7.78 33.42
C VAL A 11 31.66 7.56 31.90
N ALA A 12 31.92 6.33 31.50
CA ALA A 12 31.77 5.89 30.11
C ALA A 12 30.28 5.84 29.78
N CYS A 13 29.77 6.89 29.13
CA CYS A 13 28.43 6.94 28.62
C CYS A 13 28.31 6.00 27.41
N CYS A 14 27.91 4.75 27.64
CA CYS A 14 27.54 3.82 26.58
C CYS A 14 26.23 4.31 25.94
N PHE A 15 26.33 5.09 24.87
CA PHE A 15 25.22 5.31 23.96
C PHE A 15 24.92 4.00 23.23
N LEU A 16 23.98 3.22 23.76
CA LEU A 16 23.36 2.14 23.00
C LEU A 16 22.58 2.80 21.84
N HIS A 17 23.17 2.77 20.65
CA HIS A 17 22.44 3.07 19.43
C HIS A 17 21.48 1.90 19.19
N PHE A 18 20.22 2.09 19.59
CA PHE A 18 19.13 1.24 19.17
C PHE A 18 18.93 1.52 17.66
N ALA A 19 19.58 0.75 16.82
CA ALA A 19 19.28 0.71 15.40
C ALA A 19 17.88 0.12 15.27
N VAL A 20 16.86 0.98 15.22
CA VAL A 20 15.52 0.58 14.76
C VAL A 20 15.69 0.15 13.33
N SER A 21 15.74 -1.16 13.11
CA SER A 21 15.66 -1.75 11.77
C SER A 21 14.30 -1.34 11.19
N LEU A 22 14.30 -0.28 10.40
CA LEU A 22 13.14 0.11 9.61
C LEU A 22 13.01 -0.98 8.54
N ALA A 23 12.26 -2.04 8.86
CA ALA A 23 11.91 -3.05 7.86
C ALA A 23 11.35 -2.30 6.66
N ALA A 24 12.01 -2.43 5.51
CA ALA A 24 11.59 -1.72 4.31
C ALA A 24 10.16 -2.16 4.01
N GLN A 25 9.21 -1.25 4.16
CA GLN A 25 7.81 -1.50 3.87
C GLN A 25 7.70 -1.74 2.37
N THR A 26 7.23 -2.93 2.00
CA THR A 26 7.16 -3.38 0.61
C THR A 26 5.77 -3.87 0.27
N LEU A 27 5.42 -3.74 -1.01
CA LEU A 27 4.23 -4.28 -1.62
C LEU A 27 4.64 -5.36 -2.62
N GLN A 28 4.11 -6.56 -2.48
CA GLN A 28 4.29 -7.61 -3.47
C GLN A 28 3.17 -7.57 -4.50
N ILE A 29 3.50 -7.62 -5.80
CA ILE A 29 2.54 -7.75 -6.89
C ILE A 29 2.85 -9.03 -7.64
N VAL A 30 1.84 -9.90 -7.78
CA VAL A 30 1.94 -11.16 -8.54
C VAL A 30 0.92 -11.14 -9.65
N THR A 31 1.38 -11.33 -10.88
CA THR A 31 0.55 -11.35 -12.08
C THR A 31 -0.03 -12.76 -12.34
N ALA A 32 -1.03 -12.87 -13.20
CA ALA A 32 -1.70 -14.14 -13.49
C ALA A 32 -0.78 -15.21 -14.10
N ASP A 33 0.29 -14.82 -14.76
CA ASP A 33 1.36 -15.68 -15.28
C ASP A 33 2.45 -16.02 -14.27
N GLY A 34 2.27 -15.58 -13.01
CA GLY A 34 3.17 -15.90 -11.89
C GLY A 34 4.39 -14.98 -11.76
N VAL A 35 4.49 -13.93 -12.59
CA VAL A 35 5.58 -12.95 -12.41
C VAL A 35 5.36 -12.16 -11.12
N SER A 36 6.38 -12.15 -10.26
CA SER A 36 6.36 -11.42 -8.99
C SER A 36 7.24 -10.18 -9.06
N ARG A 37 6.72 -9.05 -8.57
CA ARG A 37 7.44 -7.79 -8.39
C ARG A 37 7.26 -7.29 -6.98
N THR A 38 8.33 -6.78 -6.39
CA THR A 38 8.29 -6.13 -5.08
C THR A 38 8.59 -4.64 -5.26
N LEU A 39 7.70 -3.79 -4.78
CA LEU A 39 7.87 -2.35 -4.75
C LEU A 39 8.12 -1.89 -3.31
N THR A 40 9.10 -1.04 -3.13
CA THR A 40 9.35 -0.37 -1.85
C THR A 40 8.39 0.81 -1.66
N ALA A 41 8.17 1.23 -0.42
CA ALA A 41 7.38 2.43 -0.13
C ALA A 41 7.93 3.68 -0.85
N ALA A 42 9.25 3.80 -0.99
CA ALA A 42 9.87 4.90 -1.72
C ALA A 42 9.54 4.88 -3.23
N GLN A 43 9.48 3.70 -3.85
CA GLN A 43 9.10 3.57 -5.26
C GLN A 43 7.62 3.91 -5.46
N ILE A 44 6.74 3.51 -4.54
CA ILE A 44 5.32 3.85 -4.57
C ILE A 44 5.15 5.36 -4.38
N ALA A 45 5.81 5.95 -3.37
CA ALA A 45 5.75 7.40 -3.11
C ALA A 45 6.30 8.26 -4.29
N GLY A 46 7.22 7.72 -5.10
CA GLY A 46 7.72 8.36 -6.31
C GLY A 46 6.87 8.15 -7.58
N SER A 47 5.81 7.34 -7.50
CA SER A 47 4.90 7.09 -8.62
C SER A 47 3.88 8.23 -8.77
N PRO A 48 3.24 8.42 -9.94
CA PRO A 48 2.18 9.41 -10.11
C PRO A 48 1.01 9.13 -9.13
N HIS A 49 0.68 10.14 -8.31
CA HIS A 49 -0.42 10.08 -7.35
C HIS A 49 -1.65 10.82 -7.86
N VAL A 50 -2.80 10.37 -7.41
CA VAL A 50 -4.07 11.08 -7.53
C VAL A 50 -4.66 11.28 -6.14
N THR A 51 -5.56 12.26 -6.02
CA THR A 51 -6.30 12.54 -4.79
C THR A 51 -7.75 12.15 -4.98
N VAL A 52 -8.29 11.35 -4.07
CA VAL A 52 -9.71 10.99 -4.03
C VAL A 52 -10.35 11.55 -2.76
N SER A 53 -11.50 12.22 -2.91
CA SER A 53 -12.29 12.72 -1.79
C SER A 53 -13.44 11.76 -1.53
N VAL A 54 -13.55 11.26 -0.32
CA VAL A 54 -14.52 10.25 0.07
C VAL A 54 -15.10 10.53 1.46
N LYS A 55 -16.16 9.79 1.82
CA LYS A 55 -16.59 9.68 3.22
C LYS A 55 -16.11 8.35 3.78
N ASP A 56 -15.26 8.41 4.78
CA ASP A 56 -14.79 7.25 5.54
C ASP A 56 -15.53 7.24 6.89
N HIS A 57 -16.43 6.27 7.10
CA HIS A 57 -17.32 6.24 8.27
C HIS A 57 -18.08 7.58 8.51
N ASP A 58 -18.67 8.13 7.43
CA ASP A 58 -19.39 9.42 7.42
C ASP A 58 -18.52 10.67 7.66
N VAL A 59 -17.23 10.53 7.81
CA VAL A 59 -16.27 11.64 7.90
C VAL A 59 -15.64 11.91 6.53
N ALA A 60 -15.69 13.16 6.09
CA ALA A 60 -14.99 13.56 4.86
C ALA A 60 -13.48 13.37 5.04
N ALA A 61 -12.83 12.73 4.08
CA ALA A 61 -11.39 12.52 4.06
C ALA A 61 -10.86 12.60 2.62
N GLN A 62 -9.62 13.05 2.49
CA GLN A 62 -8.89 13.02 1.24
C GLN A 62 -7.79 11.96 1.34
N PHE A 63 -7.74 11.06 0.37
CA PHE A 63 -6.67 10.09 0.26
C PHE A 63 -5.85 10.38 -0.99
N GLU A 64 -4.53 10.31 -0.84
CA GLU A 64 -3.59 10.40 -1.96
C GLU A 64 -2.94 9.04 -2.14
N GLY A 65 -2.74 8.64 -3.39
CA GLY A 65 -2.13 7.35 -3.70
C GLY A 65 -2.04 7.08 -5.19
N VAL A 66 -1.51 5.93 -5.52
CA VAL A 66 -1.31 5.49 -6.91
C VAL A 66 -2.54 4.72 -7.38
N PRO A 67 -3.12 5.02 -8.57
CA PRO A 67 -4.19 4.22 -9.16
C PRO A 67 -3.79 2.75 -9.27
N LEU A 68 -4.66 1.83 -8.86
CA LEU A 68 -4.38 0.39 -9.00
C LEU A 68 -4.13 -0.01 -10.45
N ALA A 69 -4.83 0.59 -11.42
CA ALA A 69 -4.60 0.35 -12.83
C ALA A 69 -3.14 0.68 -13.24
N THR A 70 -2.60 1.81 -12.74
CA THR A 70 -1.21 2.21 -13.00
C THR A 70 -0.21 1.22 -12.40
N LEU A 71 -0.43 0.80 -11.15
CA LEU A 71 0.44 -0.19 -10.48
C LEU A 71 0.43 -1.54 -11.20
N LEU A 72 -0.75 -2.02 -11.56
CA LEU A 72 -0.92 -3.30 -12.24
C LEU A 72 -0.31 -3.27 -13.66
N ALA A 73 -0.55 -2.20 -14.42
CA ALA A 73 0.07 -2.02 -15.74
C ALA A 73 1.61 -1.97 -15.63
N GLY A 74 2.15 -1.26 -14.65
CA GLY A 74 3.58 -1.22 -14.35
C GLY A 74 4.16 -2.58 -13.96
N ALA A 75 3.36 -3.46 -13.38
CA ALA A 75 3.72 -4.85 -13.08
C ALA A 75 3.61 -5.79 -14.29
N GLY A 76 3.02 -5.33 -15.41
CA GLY A 76 2.86 -6.12 -16.64
C GLY A 76 1.46 -6.71 -16.84
N VAL A 77 0.50 -6.39 -15.94
CA VAL A 77 -0.91 -6.78 -16.13
C VAL A 77 -1.49 -6.03 -17.33
N GLN A 78 -2.06 -6.76 -18.25
CA GLN A 78 -2.63 -6.19 -19.47
C GLN A 78 -4.07 -5.76 -19.22
N LEU A 79 -4.32 -4.45 -19.33
CA LEU A 79 -5.60 -3.77 -19.19
C LEU A 79 -6.06 -3.20 -20.54
N GLY A 80 -7.16 -2.46 -20.53
CA GLY A 80 -7.73 -1.80 -21.70
C GLY A 80 -8.23 -2.80 -22.73
N ASP A 81 -7.94 -2.55 -24.01
CA ASP A 81 -8.39 -3.40 -25.13
C ASP A 81 -7.99 -4.88 -25.03
N LYS A 82 -7.00 -5.17 -24.19
CA LYS A 82 -6.53 -6.55 -23.97
C LYS A 82 -7.33 -7.29 -22.88
N LEU A 83 -8.09 -6.57 -22.06
CA LEU A 83 -8.95 -7.15 -21.02
C LEU A 83 -10.32 -7.53 -21.65
N ARG A 84 -10.40 -8.65 -22.34
CA ARG A 84 -11.61 -9.10 -23.05
C ARG A 84 -11.75 -10.62 -23.06
N GLY A 85 -12.97 -11.08 -23.37
CA GLY A 85 -13.28 -12.51 -23.46
C GLY A 85 -13.00 -13.24 -22.14
N PRO A 86 -12.30 -14.38 -22.16
CA PRO A 86 -11.99 -15.14 -20.94
C PRO A 86 -11.26 -14.36 -19.88
N ARG A 87 -10.51 -13.31 -20.25
CA ARG A 87 -9.78 -12.47 -19.29
C ARG A 87 -10.68 -11.59 -18.42
N LEU A 88 -11.97 -11.42 -18.77
CA LEU A 88 -12.93 -10.75 -17.90
C LEU A 88 -13.24 -11.52 -16.61
N THR A 89 -12.79 -12.78 -16.50
CA THR A 89 -12.80 -13.54 -15.23
C THR A 89 -11.58 -13.28 -14.35
N GLU A 90 -10.63 -12.43 -14.80
CA GLU A 90 -9.46 -12.10 -13.99
C GLU A 90 -9.85 -11.14 -12.85
N VAL A 91 -9.33 -11.45 -11.68
CA VAL A 91 -9.56 -10.71 -10.45
C VAL A 91 -8.24 -10.31 -9.81
N LEU A 92 -8.26 -9.18 -9.14
CA LEU A 92 -7.22 -8.75 -8.21
C LEU A 92 -7.63 -9.18 -6.80
N MET A 93 -6.84 -10.01 -6.16
CA MET A 93 -6.92 -10.27 -4.73
C MET A 93 -5.94 -9.35 -4.01
N VAL A 94 -6.44 -8.67 -2.99
CA VAL A 94 -5.65 -7.79 -2.12
C VAL A 94 -5.46 -8.48 -0.79
N ASP A 95 -4.21 -8.56 -0.33
CA ASP A 95 -3.82 -9.18 0.93
C ASP A 95 -3.41 -8.11 1.94
N ALA A 96 -3.88 -8.21 3.18
CA ALA A 96 -3.48 -7.38 4.31
C ALA A 96 -2.53 -8.12 5.27
N ALA A 97 -1.87 -7.37 6.15
CA ALA A 97 -0.96 -7.92 7.16
C ALA A 97 -1.65 -8.83 8.18
N ASP A 98 -2.93 -8.62 8.45
CA ASP A 98 -3.77 -9.43 9.34
C ASP A 98 -4.46 -10.60 8.63
N HIS A 99 -4.07 -10.91 7.38
CA HIS A 99 -4.66 -11.92 6.51
C HIS A 99 -6.07 -11.60 6.01
N TYR A 100 -6.57 -10.38 6.24
CA TYR A 100 -7.81 -9.95 5.60
C TYR A 100 -7.62 -9.88 4.09
N GLN A 101 -8.59 -10.36 3.34
CA GLN A 101 -8.53 -10.43 1.88
C GLN A 101 -9.81 -9.89 1.26
N VAL A 102 -9.67 -9.20 0.15
CA VAL A 102 -10.78 -8.78 -0.71
C VAL A 102 -10.45 -8.99 -2.17
N VAL A 103 -11.48 -9.00 -2.99
CA VAL A 103 -11.36 -9.20 -4.44
C VAL A 103 -12.01 -8.05 -5.19
N PHE A 104 -11.35 -7.64 -6.27
CA PHE A 104 -11.87 -6.75 -7.30
C PHE A 104 -11.78 -7.43 -8.65
N ALA A 105 -12.83 -7.37 -9.47
CA ALA A 105 -12.69 -7.73 -10.87
C ALA A 105 -11.71 -6.77 -11.56
N LEU A 106 -10.84 -7.22 -12.46
CA LEU A 106 -9.95 -6.31 -13.18
C LEU A 106 -10.74 -5.22 -13.94
N ALA A 107 -11.91 -5.55 -14.47
CA ALA A 107 -12.80 -4.60 -15.12
C ALA A 107 -13.30 -3.46 -14.19
N GLU A 108 -13.34 -3.67 -12.87
CA GLU A 108 -13.67 -2.60 -11.91
C GLU A 108 -12.53 -1.59 -11.73
N ILE A 109 -11.30 -2.01 -12.01
CA ILE A 109 -10.06 -1.24 -11.83
C ILE A 109 -9.66 -0.55 -13.12
N ASP A 110 -9.98 -1.16 -14.25
CA ASP A 110 -9.58 -0.69 -15.57
C ASP A 110 -10.40 0.55 -16.00
N PRO A 111 -9.74 1.69 -16.30
CA PRO A 111 -10.44 2.90 -16.73
C PRO A 111 -11.19 2.77 -18.06
N ALA A 112 -10.92 1.73 -18.85
CA ALA A 112 -11.70 1.44 -20.05
C ALA A 112 -13.11 0.90 -19.73
N PHE A 113 -13.34 0.37 -18.53
CA PHE A 113 -14.61 -0.22 -18.10
C PHE A 113 -15.29 0.55 -16.96
N ALA A 114 -14.53 1.22 -16.12
CA ALA A 114 -15.05 1.91 -14.94
C ALA A 114 -14.54 3.35 -14.85
N THR A 115 -15.41 4.24 -14.40
CA THR A 115 -15.07 5.67 -14.21
C THR A 115 -14.52 5.97 -12.82
N ARG A 116 -14.73 5.05 -11.85
CA ARG A 116 -14.20 5.22 -10.50
C ARG A 116 -12.73 4.84 -10.45
N GLU A 117 -11.96 5.61 -9.73
CA GLU A 117 -10.53 5.37 -9.57
C GLU A 117 -10.26 4.73 -8.21
N ILE A 118 -9.90 3.44 -8.23
CA ILE A 118 -9.50 2.71 -7.03
C ILE A 118 -7.99 2.92 -6.86
N ILE A 119 -7.57 3.36 -5.67
CA ILE A 119 -6.18 3.71 -5.40
C ILE A 119 -5.56 2.85 -4.31
N LEU A 120 -4.25 2.68 -4.39
CA LEU A 120 -3.41 2.30 -3.27
C LEU A 120 -2.92 3.59 -2.63
N ALA A 121 -3.57 3.99 -1.54
CA ALA A 121 -3.25 5.20 -0.80
C ALA A 121 -2.07 4.99 0.14
N ASP A 122 -1.22 5.98 0.25
CA ASP A 122 -0.12 6.08 1.21
C ASP A 122 -0.25 7.32 2.13
N LYS A 123 -1.20 8.23 1.80
CA LYS A 123 -1.49 9.41 2.61
C LYS A 123 -2.98 9.62 2.82
N ARG A 124 -3.29 10.27 3.93
CA ARG A 124 -4.62 10.77 4.29
C ARG A 124 -4.51 12.21 4.76
N ASP A 125 -5.34 13.10 4.22
CA ASP A 125 -5.40 14.54 4.57
C ASP A 125 -4.00 15.20 4.55
N GLY A 126 -3.21 14.88 3.49
CA GLY A 126 -1.87 15.40 3.25
C GLY A 126 -0.77 14.80 4.15
N LYS A 127 -1.07 13.81 4.99
CA LYS A 127 -0.11 13.16 5.90
C LYS A 127 0.05 11.68 5.56
N PRO A 128 1.23 11.08 5.78
CA PRO A 128 1.37 9.63 5.69
C PRO A 128 0.33 8.90 6.54
N LEU A 129 -0.12 7.74 6.09
CA LEU A 129 -1.04 6.91 6.85
C LEU A 129 -0.42 6.52 8.20
N ASP A 130 -1.25 6.46 9.25
CA ASP A 130 -0.80 6.01 10.57
C ASP A 130 -0.51 4.50 10.59
N ALA A 131 0.04 4.01 11.69
CA ALA A 131 0.41 2.60 11.83
C ALA A 131 -0.77 1.62 11.78
N LYS A 132 -2.01 2.08 11.99
CA LYS A 132 -3.22 1.25 11.93
C LYS A 132 -3.75 1.10 10.50
N GLU A 133 -3.47 2.08 9.65
CA GLU A 133 -3.93 2.10 8.26
C GLU A 133 -2.83 1.77 7.27
N GLY A 134 -1.62 2.22 7.53
CA GLY A 134 -0.46 2.18 6.66
C GLY A 134 0.39 0.90 6.73
N PRO A 135 1.42 0.84 5.87
CA PRO A 135 1.90 1.89 4.97
C PRO A 135 1.00 2.14 3.77
N PHE A 136 0.17 1.18 3.39
CA PHE A 136 -0.69 1.24 2.22
C PHE A 136 -2.12 0.83 2.58
N ARG A 137 -3.08 1.52 1.97
CA ARG A 137 -4.50 1.25 2.12
C ARG A 137 -5.19 1.27 0.76
N ILE A 138 -6.10 0.33 0.51
CA ILE A 138 -7.01 0.45 -0.63
C ILE A 138 -8.10 1.46 -0.30
N VAL A 139 -8.37 2.35 -1.24
CA VAL A 139 -9.54 3.23 -1.22
C VAL A 139 -10.31 3.04 -2.53
N ALA A 140 -11.56 2.61 -2.41
CA ALA A 140 -12.46 2.35 -3.54
C ALA A 140 -13.65 3.32 -3.49
N PRO A 141 -13.53 4.52 -4.10
CA PRO A 141 -14.62 5.49 -4.15
C PRO A 141 -15.88 4.88 -4.77
N GLY A 142 -17.04 5.22 -4.23
CA GLY A 142 -18.32 4.69 -4.71
C GLY A 142 -18.79 3.41 -4.01
N ASP A 143 -17.96 2.73 -3.26
CA ASP A 143 -18.42 1.67 -2.37
C ASP A 143 -19.25 2.27 -1.23
N LYS A 144 -20.49 1.79 -1.05
CA LYS A 144 -21.39 2.25 0.03
C LYS A 144 -20.87 1.92 1.42
N ARG A 145 -19.99 0.92 1.53
CA ARG A 145 -19.36 0.49 2.77
C ARG A 145 -17.87 0.30 2.54
N PRO A 146 -17.00 0.74 3.47
CA PRO A 146 -15.55 0.64 3.30
C PRO A 146 -14.99 -0.78 3.58
N ALA A 147 -15.81 -1.83 3.47
CA ALA A 147 -15.38 -3.20 3.74
C ALA A 147 -14.25 -3.67 2.81
N ARG A 148 -14.16 -3.14 1.58
CA ARG A 148 -13.07 -3.44 0.65
C ARG A 148 -11.90 -2.44 0.73
N TRP A 149 -11.98 -1.47 1.63
CA TRP A 149 -10.90 -0.50 1.83
C TRP A 149 -9.84 -1.10 2.78
N VAL A 150 -9.12 -2.08 2.25
CA VAL A 150 -8.13 -2.86 3.00
C VAL A 150 -7.03 -1.97 3.53
N ARG A 151 -6.76 -2.07 4.83
CA ARG A 151 -5.66 -1.40 5.52
C ARG A 151 -4.44 -2.31 5.57
N GLN A 152 -3.25 -1.73 5.76
CA GLN A 152 -1.99 -2.48 5.90
C GLN A 152 -1.79 -3.49 4.76
N VAL A 153 -1.98 -3.02 3.51
CA VAL A 153 -1.85 -3.86 2.32
C VAL A 153 -0.41 -4.34 2.17
N THR A 154 -0.24 -5.65 1.98
CA THR A 154 1.05 -6.31 1.80
C THR A 154 1.20 -6.94 0.42
N GLY A 155 0.09 -7.29 -0.23
CA GLY A 155 0.12 -7.98 -1.51
C GLY A 155 -1.05 -7.67 -2.43
N LEU A 156 -0.76 -7.75 -3.73
CA LEU A 156 -1.70 -7.64 -4.84
C LEU A 156 -1.48 -8.86 -5.75
N ARG A 157 -2.47 -9.73 -5.89
CA ARG A 157 -2.35 -10.94 -6.72
C ARG A 157 -3.44 -10.98 -7.78
N VAL A 158 -3.04 -11.07 -9.04
CA VAL A 158 -3.96 -11.25 -10.16
C VAL A 158 -4.09 -12.74 -10.46
N SER A 159 -5.32 -13.22 -10.60
CA SER A 159 -5.62 -14.59 -10.99
C SER A 159 -6.93 -14.67 -11.79
N ALA A 160 -7.08 -15.69 -12.63
CA ALA A 160 -8.34 -15.99 -13.25
C ALA A 160 -9.20 -16.87 -12.32
N VAL A 161 -10.49 -16.54 -12.20
CA VAL A 161 -11.48 -17.42 -11.57
C VAL A 161 -11.80 -18.54 -12.53
N LYS A 162 -11.65 -19.79 -12.09
CA LYS A 162 -11.99 -21.00 -12.84
C LYS A 162 -13.43 -21.42 -12.60
#